data_529178b00839dddeed6997b20dab0e3c
#
_entry.id   529178b00839dddeed6997b20dab0e3c
#
_cell.length_a   1.000
_cell.length_b   1.000
_cell.length_c   1.000
_cell.angle_alpha   90.00
_cell.angle_beta   90.00
_cell.angle_gamma   90.00
#
_symmetry.space_group_name_H-M   'P 1'
#
loop_
_entity.id
_entity.type
_entity.pdbx_description
1 polymer ?
#
loop_
_entity_poly.entity_id
_entity_poly.type
_entity_poly.pdbx_seq_one_letter_code
_entity_poly.pdbx_strand_id
1 'polypeptide(L)'
;DQVNELREILEYENFEFKTKEYTIFSASKDHLNVSVYQKGPKVLIQGKKTEEFVRFTLEPKILGEAKLGYEEELNPEMFEPHFGIDESGKGDFFGPLVIAGAYTDKNLARSLLDEGIADSKKITDSKIKKLSEIIRNSSGIEHEIIIIGPKKYNKLYSKIGNLNKLLAWGHATCIERLCEKRPDCKRALSDQFARSSVLISSLGERGKTIKIEQRTKAESDIAVATASILARDAFVRWIEEATEQFGFSIPKGASSKVKEAGEKLV
;
A
#
# COMPACT_ATOMS: atom_id res chain seq x y z
N ASP A 1 16.33 13.34 -27.77
CA ASP A 1 15.25 12.41 -27.46
C ASP A 1 15.75 11.44 -26.37
N GLN A 2 15.03 11.36 -25.24
CA GLN A 2 15.37 10.58 -24.04
C GLN A 2 15.71 9.11 -24.34
N VAL A 3 15.09 8.50 -25.35
CA VAL A 3 15.37 7.11 -25.76
C VAL A 3 16.76 6.98 -26.37
N ASN A 4 17.18 7.95 -27.17
CA ASN A 4 18.52 7.96 -27.78
C ASN A 4 19.58 8.27 -26.70
N GLU A 5 19.34 9.23 -25.83
CA GLU A 5 20.24 9.54 -24.72
C GLU A 5 20.44 8.31 -23.80
N LEU A 6 19.37 7.60 -23.46
CA LEU A 6 19.47 6.37 -22.68
C LEU A 6 20.31 5.32 -23.41
N ARG A 7 20.11 5.18 -24.72
CA ARG A 7 20.89 4.23 -25.52
C ARG A 7 22.37 4.59 -25.53
N GLU A 8 22.73 5.85 -25.76
CA GLU A 8 24.11 6.33 -25.75
C GLU A 8 24.81 6.08 -24.40
N ILE A 9 24.09 6.32 -23.29
CA ILE A 9 24.61 6.04 -21.95
C ILE A 9 24.87 4.54 -21.76
N LEU A 10 23.93 3.68 -22.18
CA LEU A 10 24.08 2.22 -22.05
C LEU A 10 25.22 1.70 -22.94
N GLU A 11 25.40 2.25 -24.14
CA GLU A 11 26.55 1.94 -25.03
C GLU A 11 27.87 2.36 -24.38
N TYR A 12 27.94 3.59 -23.83
CA TYR A 12 29.12 4.09 -23.12
C TYR A 12 29.46 3.26 -21.88
N GLU A 13 28.46 2.79 -21.15
CA GLU A 13 28.63 1.93 -19.99
C GLU A 13 28.88 0.46 -20.35
N ASN A 14 29.04 0.09 -21.64
CA ASN A 14 29.29 -1.25 -22.14
C ASN A 14 28.19 -2.28 -21.79
N PHE A 15 26.93 -1.90 -21.96
CA PHE A 15 25.82 -2.84 -21.93
C PHE A 15 25.79 -3.67 -23.22
N GLU A 16 25.45 -4.94 -23.11
CA GLU A 16 25.20 -5.82 -24.26
C GLU A 16 23.79 -5.63 -24.79
N PHE A 17 23.68 -5.20 -26.05
CA PHE A 17 22.39 -5.02 -26.70
C PHE A 17 21.87 -6.31 -27.34
N LYS A 18 20.58 -6.58 -27.16
CA LYS A 18 19.87 -7.73 -27.72
C LYS A 18 18.58 -7.28 -28.39
N THR A 19 18.25 -7.93 -29.50
CA THR A 19 16.95 -7.73 -30.14
C THR A 19 15.90 -8.51 -29.33
N LYS A 20 14.84 -7.82 -28.90
CA LYS A 20 13.69 -8.40 -28.21
C LYS A 20 12.42 -7.91 -28.87
N GLU A 21 11.46 -8.82 -29.04
CA GLU A 21 10.19 -8.53 -29.69
C GLU A 21 9.45 -7.37 -28.97
N TYR A 22 8.84 -6.48 -29.73
CA TYR A 22 8.14 -5.26 -29.27
C TYR A 22 9.01 -4.21 -28.55
N THR A 23 10.33 -4.32 -28.58
CA THR A 23 11.23 -3.31 -28.00
C THR A 23 11.91 -2.47 -29.08
N ILE A 24 12.22 -1.20 -28.75
CA ILE A 24 13.12 -0.35 -29.53
C ILE A 24 14.54 -0.90 -29.36
N PHE A 25 14.91 -1.22 -28.12
CA PHE A 25 16.11 -1.99 -27.77
C PHE A 25 15.94 -2.67 -26.40
N SER A 26 16.77 -3.68 -26.17
CA SER A 26 16.98 -4.29 -24.87
C SER A 26 18.47 -4.41 -24.63
N ALA A 27 18.94 -4.05 -23.44
CA ALA A 27 20.36 -4.07 -23.08
C ALA A 27 20.54 -4.72 -21.69
N SER A 28 21.67 -5.39 -21.48
CA SER A 28 21.95 -6.09 -20.21
C SER A 28 23.41 -5.97 -19.80
N LYS A 29 23.65 -5.83 -18.48
CA LYS A 29 24.98 -5.82 -17.86
C LYS A 29 24.84 -6.22 -16.38
N ASP A 30 25.74 -7.06 -15.87
CA ASP A 30 25.86 -7.41 -14.42
C ASP A 30 24.52 -7.71 -13.72
N HIS A 31 23.67 -8.54 -14.34
CA HIS A 31 22.32 -8.87 -13.88
C HIS A 31 21.32 -7.70 -13.86
N LEU A 32 21.62 -6.61 -14.53
CA LEU A 32 20.69 -5.54 -14.81
C LEU A 32 20.20 -5.63 -16.26
N ASN A 33 18.89 -5.57 -16.47
CA ASN A 33 18.27 -5.57 -17.79
C ASN A 33 17.45 -4.30 -17.97
N VAL A 34 17.67 -3.60 -19.08
CA VAL A 34 16.95 -2.39 -19.49
C VAL A 34 16.27 -2.66 -20.82
N SER A 35 14.96 -2.56 -20.89
CA SER A 35 14.20 -2.75 -22.13
C SER A 35 13.30 -1.55 -22.39
N VAL A 36 13.42 -0.95 -23.58
CA VAL A 36 12.57 0.16 -24.04
C VAL A 36 11.58 -0.36 -25.06
N TYR A 37 10.27 -0.23 -24.76
CA TYR A 37 9.20 -0.73 -25.59
C TYR A 37 8.72 0.30 -26.62
N GLN A 38 8.31 -0.19 -27.82
CA GLN A 38 7.86 0.65 -28.94
C GLN A 38 6.53 1.35 -28.64
N LYS A 39 5.63 0.68 -27.92
CA LYS A 39 4.29 1.22 -27.64
C LYS A 39 4.30 2.11 -26.41
N GLY A 40 4.21 3.44 -26.63
CA GLY A 40 4.12 4.47 -25.60
C GLY A 40 5.38 4.57 -24.74
N PRO A 41 6.55 4.97 -25.28
CA PRO A 41 7.89 4.59 -24.85
C PRO A 41 7.98 4.31 -23.34
N LYS A 42 7.91 3.04 -23.00
CA LYS A 42 8.00 2.55 -21.62
C LYS A 42 9.37 1.90 -21.42
N VAL A 43 10.03 2.25 -20.34
CA VAL A 43 11.28 1.61 -19.92
C VAL A 43 10.96 0.60 -18.83
N LEU A 44 11.42 -0.64 -18.99
CA LEU A 44 11.40 -1.68 -17.97
C LEU A 44 12.85 -1.95 -17.54
N ILE A 45 13.11 -1.79 -16.26
CA ILE A 45 14.40 -2.05 -15.64
C ILE A 45 14.22 -3.17 -14.61
N GLN A 46 15.06 -4.21 -14.70
CA GLN A 46 14.96 -5.41 -13.87
C GLN A 46 16.34 -5.90 -13.47
N GLY A 47 16.51 -6.30 -12.22
CA GLY A 47 17.75 -6.90 -11.73
C GLY A 47 18.22 -6.35 -10.40
N LYS A 48 19.35 -6.85 -9.91
CA LYS A 48 19.88 -6.49 -8.59
C LYS A 48 20.30 -5.03 -8.43
N LYS A 49 20.66 -4.35 -9.53
CA LYS A 49 21.12 -2.96 -9.55
C LYS A 49 20.04 -1.98 -10.07
N THR A 50 18.78 -2.39 -10.07
CA THR A 50 17.69 -1.55 -10.59
C THR A 50 17.61 -0.20 -9.88
N GLU A 51 17.65 -0.20 -8.57
CA GLU A 51 17.58 1.02 -7.76
C GLU A 51 18.77 1.96 -8.02
N GLU A 52 19.99 1.43 -8.01
CA GLU A 52 21.21 2.18 -8.30
C GLU A 52 21.15 2.83 -9.69
N PHE A 53 20.72 2.07 -10.70
CA PHE A 53 20.61 2.57 -12.07
C PHE A 53 19.51 3.65 -12.20
N VAL A 54 18.36 3.47 -11.57
CA VAL A 54 17.29 4.47 -11.58
C VAL A 54 17.76 5.76 -10.92
N ARG A 55 18.33 5.67 -9.74
CA ARG A 55 18.76 6.82 -8.92
C ARG A 55 19.90 7.61 -9.54
N PHE A 56 20.88 6.96 -10.15
CA PHE A 56 22.11 7.63 -10.62
C PHE A 56 22.19 7.80 -12.14
N THR A 57 21.34 7.12 -12.90
CA THR A 57 21.37 7.17 -14.36
C THR A 57 20.04 7.60 -14.96
N LEU A 58 18.96 6.86 -14.73
CA LEU A 58 17.69 7.11 -15.40
C LEU A 58 17.06 8.45 -14.98
N GLU A 59 16.88 8.66 -13.69
CA GLU A 59 16.21 9.86 -13.19
C GLU A 59 17.01 11.14 -13.46
N PRO A 60 18.29 11.27 -13.04
CA PRO A 60 19.01 12.53 -13.19
C PRO A 60 19.46 12.82 -14.63
N LYS A 61 19.83 11.79 -15.41
CA LYS A 61 20.42 11.99 -16.74
C LYS A 61 19.40 11.94 -17.87
N ILE A 62 18.30 11.20 -17.71
CA ILE A 62 17.31 10.98 -18.77
C ILE A 62 15.99 11.68 -18.46
N LEU A 63 15.45 11.53 -17.25
CA LEU A 63 14.15 12.11 -16.90
C LEU A 63 14.26 13.56 -16.42
N GLY A 64 15.45 14.03 -16.03
CA GLY A 64 15.65 15.35 -15.44
C GLY A 64 14.98 15.51 -14.07
N GLU A 65 14.63 14.39 -13.44
CA GLU A 65 13.96 14.34 -12.13
C GLU A 65 14.78 13.44 -11.21
N ALA A 66 14.80 13.73 -9.92
CA ALA A 66 15.40 12.88 -8.90
C ALA A 66 14.32 12.56 -7.88
N LYS A 67 13.79 11.34 -7.92
CA LYS A 67 12.70 10.88 -7.04
C LYS A 67 13.17 9.80 -6.08
N LEU A 68 13.84 8.77 -6.59
CA LEU A 68 14.29 7.65 -5.79
C LEU A 68 15.44 8.07 -4.85
N GLY A 69 15.23 7.88 -3.55
CA GLY A 69 16.18 8.31 -2.51
C GLY A 69 16.12 9.79 -2.15
N TYR A 70 15.16 10.53 -2.71
CA TYR A 70 14.86 11.94 -2.37
C TYR A 70 13.45 12.06 -1.77
N GLU A 71 12.87 10.96 -1.28
CA GLU A 71 11.53 10.92 -0.72
C GLU A 71 11.36 11.92 0.41
N GLU A 72 12.40 12.11 1.23
CA GLU A 72 12.39 13.07 2.35
C GLU A 72 12.33 14.52 1.89
N GLU A 73 12.98 14.85 0.77
CA GLU A 73 12.96 16.20 0.20
C GLU A 73 11.67 16.48 -0.56
N LEU A 74 11.16 15.46 -1.26
CA LEU A 74 9.96 15.55 -2.09
C LEU A 74 8.66 15.45 -1.28
N ASN A 75 8.68 14.66 -0.20
CA ASN A 75 7.54 14.39 0.67
C ASN A 75 7.92 14.51 2.16
N PRO A 76 8.38 15.67 2.65
CA PRO A 76 8.88 15.81 4.02
C PRO A 76 7.83 15.44 5.07
N GLU A 77 6.55 15.68 4.80
CA GLU A 77 5.45 15.35 5.70
C GLU A 77 5.30 13.84 6.00
N MET A 78 5.80 12.98 5.11
CA MET A 78 5.79 11.53 5.29
C MET A 78 6.75 11.08 6.40
N PHE A 79 7.74 11.90 6.72
CA PHE A 79 8.75 11.64 7.75
C PHE A 79 8.43 12.32 9.09
N GLU A 80 7.36 13.10 9.15
CA GLU A 80 6.86 13.64 10.42
C GLU A 80 6.09 12.56 11.20
N PRO A 81 6.09 12.60 12.55
CA PRO A 81 5.32 11.66 13.36
C PRO A 81 3.83 11.72 13.04
N HIS A 82 3.24 10.62 12.58
CA HIS A 82 1.81 10.54 12.31
C HIS A 82 1.28 9.10 12.27
N PHE A 83 -0.02 8.97 12.31
CA PHE A 83 -0.74 7.72 12.05
C PHE A 83 -1.15 7.65 10.58
N GLY A 84 -0.87 6.52 9.91
CA GLY A 84 -1.48 6.18 8.63
C GLY A 84 -2.64 5.22 8.84
N ILE A 85 -3.77 5.41 8.15
CA ILE A 85 -4.96 4.55 8.28
C ILE A 85 -5.42 4.12 6.89
N ASP A 86 -5.71 2.83 6.73
CA ASP A 86 -6.27 2.27 5.49
C ASP A 86 -7.18 1.07 5.78
N GLU A 87 -7.89 0.60 4.75
CA GLU A 87 -8.80 -0.52 4.84
C GLU A 87 -8.54 -1.61 3.79
N SER A 88 -9.01 -2.84 4.06
CA SER A 88 -9.08 -3.95 3.12
C SER A 88 -10.41 -4.69 3.22
N GLY A 89 -10.84 -5.33 2.14
CA GLY A 89 -12.12 -6.04 2.07
C GLY A 89 -13.31 -5.18 1.65
N LYS A 90 -13.11 -3.90 1.37
CA LYS A 90 -14.13 -3.02 0.79
C LYS A 90 -14.39 -3.40 -0.66
N GLY A 91 -15.63 -3.83 -0.95
CA GLY A 91 -16.00 -4.30 -2.29
C GLY A 91 -15.79 -5.79 -2.52
N ASP A 92 -15.20 -6.52 -1.59
CA ASP A 92 -15.20 -7.97 -1.60
C ASP A 92 -16.55 -8.50 -1.11
N PHE A 93 -17.08 -9.54 -1.77
CA PHE A 93 -18.32 -10.18 -1.37
C PHE A 93 -18.09 -11.09 -0.14
N PHE A 94 -17.00 -11.83 -0.14
CA PHE A 94 -16.58 -12.66 0.98
C PHE A 94 -15.53 -11.97 1.82
N GLY A 95 -15.45 -12.34 3.08
CA GLY A 95 -14.41 -11.87 3.99
C GLY A 95 -14.85 -10.74 4.92
N PRO A 96 -13.94 -10.30 5.77
CA PRO A 96 -14.17 -9.21 6.69
C PRO A 96 -13.94 -7.85 6.03
N LEU A 97 -14.51 -6.81 6.59
CA LEU A 97 -13.99 -5.46 6.43
C LEU A 97 -12.90 -5.26 7.48
N VAL A 98 -11.68 -4.99 7.05
CA VAL A 98 -10.52 -4.77 7.93
C VAL A 98 -10.10 -3.32 7.83
N ILE A 99 -9.97 -2.65 8.97
CA ILE A 99 -9.34 -1.33 9.08
C ILE A 99 -8.06 -1.50 9.87
N ALA A 100 -6.96 -0.96 9.39
CA ALA A 100 -5.71 -0.94 10.12
C ALA A 100 -5.13 0.47 10.20
N GLY A 101 -4.29 0.68 11.19
CA GLY A 101 -3.53 1.89 11.34
C GLY A 101 -2.15 1.60 11.91
N ALA A 102 -1.18 2.43 11.55
CA ALA A 102 0.19 2.32 12.02
C ALA A 102 0.77 3.71 12.30
N TYR A 103 1.58 3.79 13.34
CA TYR A 103 2.40 4.96 13.65
C TYR A 103 3.72 4.88 12.92
N THR A 104 4.16 5.99 12.35
CA THR A 104 5.51 6.16 11.85
C THR A 104 6.09 7.52 12.28
N ASP A 105 7.40 7.57 12.34
CA ASP A 105 8.23 8.76 12.47
C ASP A 105 9.36 8.70 11.45
N LYS A 106 10.27 9.68 11.46
CA LYS A 106 11.37 9.76 10.50
C LYS A 106 12.23 8.50 10.42
N ASN A 107 12.57 7.91 11.55
CA ASN A 107 13.47 6.75 11.61
C ASN A 107 12.74 5.50 11.13
N LEU A 108 11.50 5.31 11.58
CA LEU A 108 10.64 4.21 11.16
C LEU A 108 10.30 4.29 9.67
N ALA A 109 9.98 5.49 9.15
CA ALA A 109 9.69 5.70 7.74
C ALA A 109 10.88 5.29 6.85
N ARG A 110 12.10 5.69 7.20
CA ARG A 110 13.32 5.28 6.48
C ARG A 110 13.51 3.77 6.50
N SER A 111 13.43 3.15 7.68
CA SER A 111 13.58 1.70 7.82
C SER A 111 12.53 0.93 7.02
N LEU A 112 11.29 1.39 6.99
CA LEU A 112 10.19 0.75 6.24
C LEU A 112 10.37 0.90 4.72
N LEU A 113 10.88 2.04 4.25
CA LEU A 113 11.24 2.23 2.84
C LEU A 113 12.36 1.28 2.42
N ASP A 114 13.41 1.12 3.25
CA ASP A 114 14.52 0.19 3.00
C ASP A 114 14.04 -1.28 2.90
N GLU A 115 13.02 -1.66 3.67
CA GLU A 115 12.36 -2.97 3.59
C GLU A 115 11.43 -3.12 2.36
N GLY A 116 11.27 -2.04 1.59
CA GLY A 116 10.44 -2.03 0.38
C GLY A 116 8.94 -1.98 0.65
N ILE A 117 8.56 -1.36 1.76
CA ILE A 117 7.15 -1.02 2.04
C ILE A 117 6.69 -0.01 1.00
N ALA A 118 5.62 -0.32 0.30
CA ALA A 118 5.04 0.50 -0.76
C ALA A 118 3.55 0.16 -0.92
N ASP A 119 2.88 0.76 -1.91
CA ASP A 119 1.47 0.49 -2.25
C ASP A 119 1.17 -1.02 -2.32
N SER A 120 0.36 -1.49 -1.37
CA SER A 120 0.00 -2.90 -1.21
C SER A 120 -0.74 -3.50 -2.42
N LYS A 121 -1.40 -2.69 -3.24
CA LYS A 121 -2.19 -3.12 -4.41
C LYS A 121 -1.32 -3.75 -5.51
N LYS A 122 -0.03 -3.39 -5.54
CA LYS A 122 0.96 -3.90 -6.50
C LYS A 122 1.77 -5.08 -5.98
N ILE A 123 1.51 -5.51 -4.75
CA ILE A 123 2.30 -6.52 -4.05
C ILE A 123 1.50 -7.84 -4.00
N THR A 124 2.18 -8.98 -4.18
CA THR A 124 1.56 -10.31 -4.07
C THR A 124 1.22 -10.64 -2.62
N ASP A 125 0.21 -11.50 -2.40
CA ASP A 125 -0.19 -11.88 -1.04
C ASP A 125 0.94 -12.53 -0.23
N SER A 126 1.82 -13.30 -0.89
CA SER A 126 2.98 -13.89 -0.21
C SER A 126 3.99 -12.83 0.25
N LYS A 127 4.19 -11.76 -0.53
CA LYS A 127 5.03 -10.63 -0.12
C LYS A 127 4.35 -9.79 0.96
N ILE A 128 3.04 -9.60 0.89
CA ILE A 128 2.24 -8.92 1.93
C ILE A 128 2.45 -9.58 3.30
N LYS A 129 2.38 -10.91 3.39
CA LYS A 129 2.61 -11.65 4.64
C LYS A 129 4.00 -11.38 5.22
N LYS A 130 5.04 -11.46 4.38
CA LYS A 130 6.42 -11.19 4.82
C LYS A 130 6.60 -9.76 5.34
N LEU A 131 6.07 -8.78 4.61
CA LEU A 131 6.15 -7.38 5.02
C LEU A 131 5.34 -7.12 6.30
N SER A 132 4.16 -7.74 6.45
CA SER A 132 3.37 -7.65 7.67
C SER A 132 4.12 -8.22 8.88
N GLU A 133 4.87 -9.31 8.73
CA GLU A 133 5.72 -9.87 9.78
C GLU A 133 6.86 -8.91 10.15
N ILE A 134 7.52 -8.29 9.18
CA ILE A 134 8.52 -7.26 9.42
C ILE A 134 7.93 -6.10 10.21
N ILE A 135 6.78 -5.55 9.78
CA ILE A 135 6.10 -4.45 10.47
C ILE A 135 5.77 -4.82 11.92
N ARG A 136 5.20 -6.00 12.16
CA ARG A 136 4.81 -6.46 13.51
C ARG A 136 5.99 -6.67 14.45
N ASN A 137 7.15 -7.02 13.91
CA ASN A 137 8.37 -7.27 14.66
C ASN A 137 9.27 -6.02 14.79
N SER A 138 8.95 -4.94 14.09
CA SER A 138 9.71 -3.69 14.15
C SER A 138 9.44 -2.95 15.45
N SER A 139 10.48 -2.71 16.23
CA SER A 139 10.38 -1.95 17.47
C SER A 139 9.97 -0.50 17.21
N GLY A 140 9.03 0.01 17.98
CA GLY A 140 8.54 1.40 17.88
C GLY A 140 7.36 1.61 16.95
N ILE A 141 7.00 0.63 16.12
CA ILE A 141 5.79 0.70 15.31
C ILE A 141 4.58 0.29 16.15
N GLU A 142 3.83 1.29 16.62
CA GLU A 142 2.51 1.03 17.19
C GLU A 142 1.49 0.86 16.06
N HIS A 143 0.71 -0.20 16.14
CA HIS A 143 -0.34 -0.46 15.17
C HIS A 143 -1.63 -0.95 15.82
N GLU A 144 -2.72 -0.83 15.07
CA GLU A 144 -4.04 -1.32 15.45
C GLU A 144 -4.72 -1.96 14.24
N ILE A 145 -5.40 -3.09 14.45
CA ILE A 145 -6.14 -3.79 13.40
C ILE A 145 -7.53 -4.11 13.91
N ILE A 146 -8.55 -3.65 13.19
CA ILE A 146 -9.96 -3.88 13.50
C ILE A 146 -10.53 -4.79 12.42
N ILE A 147 -10.90 -6.02 12.81
CA ILE A 147 -11.51 -7.00 11.92
C ILE A 147 -13.02 -7.04 12.18
N ILE A 148 -13.79 -6.67 11.16
CA ILE A 148 -15.25 -6.73 11.17
C ILE A 148 -15.68 -7.90 10.31
N GLY A 149 -15.80 -9.09 10.92
CA GLY A 149 -16.21 -10.30 10.22
C GLY A 149 -17.64 -10.19 9.64
N PRO A 150 -18.03 -11.05 8.67
CA PRO A 150 -19.28 -10.93 7.90
C PRO A 150 -20.54 -10.79 8.78
N LYS A 151 -20.68 -11.62 9.82
CA LYS A 151 -21.83 -11.55 10.74
C LYS A 151 -21.93 -10.19 11.44
N LYS A 152 -20.78 -9.65 11.91
CA LYS A 152 -20.73 -8.34 12.58
C LYS A 152 -20.95 -7.21 11.58
N TYR A 153 -20.37 -7.33 10.39
CA TYR A 153 -20.57 -6.40 9.28
C TYR A 153 -22.06 -6.25 8.95
N ASN A 154 -22.77 -7.35 8.69
CA ASN A 154 -24.18 -7.34 8.35
C ASN A 154 -25.03 -6.71 9.46
N LYS A 155 -24.74 -7.02 10.74
CA LYS A 155 -25.42 -6.43 11.90
C LYS A 155 -25.16 -4.92 12.02
N LEU A 156 -23.94 -4.46 11.76
CA LEU A 156 -23.60 -3.03 11.79
C LEU A 156 -24.21 -2.32 10.60
N TYR A 157 -24.10 -2.89 9.41
CA TYR A 157 -24.62 -2.30 8.19
C TYR A 157 -26.14 -2.16 8.23
N SER A 158 -26.88 -3.14 8.75
CA SER A 158 -28.33 -3.06 8.91
C SER A 158 -28.78 -1.89 9.83
N LYS A 159 -27.93 -1.49 10.78
CA LYS A 159 -28.22 -0.35 11.67
C LYS A 159 -27.79 1.00 11.08
N ILE A 160 -26.63 1.02 10.40
CA ILE A 160 -26.00 2.25 9.89
C ILE A 160 -26.55 2.62 8.51
N GLY A 161 -26.85 1.61 7.66
CA GLY A 161 -27.40 1.77 6.30
C GLY A 161 -26.48 2.48 5.30
N ASN A 162 -25.21 2.70 5.66
CA ASN A 162 -24.27 3.45 4.82
C ASN A 162 -22.83 2.98 5.05
N LEU A 163 -22.18 2.50 3.99
CA LEU A 163 -20.80 1.98 4.05
C LEU A 163 -19.80 3.07 4.47
N ASN A 164 -19.93 4.29 3.97
CA ASN A 164 -18.99 5.36 4.33
C ASN A 164 -19.07 5.72 5.81
N LYS A 165 -20.26 5.64 6.42
CA LYS A 165 -20.42 5.83 7.87
C LYS A 165 -19.81 4.66 8.66
N LEU A 166 -19.93 3.43 8.16
CA LEU A 166 -19.31 2.26 8.77
C LEU A 166 -17.80 2.34 8.72
N LEU A 167 -17.24 2.73 7.56
CA LEU A 167 -15.81 2.99 7.40
C LEU A 167 -15.33 4.10 8.35
N ALA A 168 -16.05 5.22 8.38
CA ALA A 168 -15.71 6.33 9.28
C ALA A 168 -15.68 5.93 10.75
N TRP A 169 -16.64 5.11 11.19
CA TRP A 169 -16.65 4.54 12.53
C TRP A 169 -15.41 3.63 12.76
N GLY A 170 -15.05 2.79 11.79
CA GLY A 170 -13.89 1.92 11.90
C GLY A 170 -12.57 2.69 11.95
N HIS A 171 -12.39 3.66 11.04
CA HIS A 171 -11.21 4.54 11.02
C HIS A 171 -11.10 5.37 12.31
N ALA A 172 -12.20 5.97 12.76
CA ALA A 172 -12.24 6.71 14.01
C ALA A 172 -11.86 5.83 15.22
N THR A 173 -12.40 4.61 15.28
CA THR A 173 -12.05 3.65 16.34
C THR A 173 -10.57 3.28 16.31
N CYS A 174 -10.00 3.09 15.12
CA CYS A 174 -8.58 2.81 14.95
C CYS A 174 -7.72 3.98 15.44
N ILE A 175 -8.07 5.21 15.04
CA ILE A 175 -7.38 6.44 15.46
C ILE A 175 -7.43 6.59 17.00
N GLU A 176 -8.60 6.42 17.61
CA GLU A 176 -8.76 6.52 19.07
C GLU A 176 -7.82 5.56 19.82
N ARG A 177 -7.72 4.31 19.36
CA ARG A 177 -6.84 3.31 19.97
C ARG A 177 -5.36 3.60 19.75
N LEU A 178 -5.00 4.14 18.59
CA LEU A 178 -3.63 4.59 18.33
C LEU A 178 -3.26 5.79 19.19
N CYS A 179 -4.19 6.74 19.40
CA CYS A 179 -3.99 7.86 20.32
C CYS A 179 -3.81 7.40 21.79
N GLU A 180 -4.40 6.28 22.20
CA GLU A 180 -4.14 5.67 23.51
C GLU A 180 -2.72 5.15 23.63
N LYS A 181 -2.21 4.49 22.58
CA LYS A 181 -0.85 3.93 22.54
C LYS A 181 0.23 5.01 22.37
N ARG A 182 -0.06 6.05 21.59
CA ARG A 182 0.86 7.16 21.26
C ARG A 182 0.17 8.51 21.45
N PRO A 183 -0.02 8.95 22.71
CA PRO A 183 -0.69 10.23 23.01
C PRO A 183 0.13 11.46 22.60
N ASP A 184 1.41 11.29 22.31
CA ASP A 184 2.33 12.28 21.77
C ASP A 184 2.10 12.58 20.28
N CYS A 185 1.54 11.66 19.51
CA CYS A 185 1.27 11.85 18.10
C CYS A 185 0.05 12.78 17.88
N LYS A 186 0.23 13.81 17.02
CA LYS A 186 -0.77 14.87 16.82
C LYS A 186 -1.34 14.93 15.40
N ARG A 187 -1.10 13.90 14.58
CA ARG A 187 -1.53 13.87 13.19
C ARG A 187 -1.94 12.46 12.77
N ALA A 188 -3.00 12.36 11.95
CA ALA A 188 -3.37 11.15 11.24
C ALA A 188 -3.69 11.44 9.79
N LEU A 189 -3.23 10.57 8.88
CA LEU A 189 -3.53 10.57 7.46
C LEU A 189 -4.28 9.29 7.09
N SER A 190 -5.40 9.43 6.39
CA SER A 190 -6.20 8.31 5.89
C SER A 190 -6.36 8.39 4.39
N ASP A 191 -6.45 7.22 3.70
CA ASP A 191 -6.94 7.21 2.33
C ASP A 191 -8.39 7.70 2.29
N GLN A 192 -8.72 8.45 1.22
CA GLN A 192 -10.01 9.14 1.13
C GLN A 192 -11.10 8.18 0.66
N PHE A 193 -11.99 7.76 1.55
CA PHE A 193 -13.16 6.95 1.23
C PHE A 193 -14.47 7.74 1.16
N ALA A 194 -14.51 8.96 1.76
CA ALA A 194 -15.68 9.83 1.82
C ALA A 194 -15.26 11.29 2.02
N ARG A 195 -16.23 12.19 2.19
CA ARG A 195 -15.96 13.58 2.61
C ARG A 195 -15.36 13.59 4.02
N SER A 196 -14.35 14.41 4.26
CA SER A 196 -13.63 14.46 5.54
C SER A 196 -14.53 14.71 6.75
N SER A 197 -15.63 15.46 6.56
CA SER A 197 -16.62 15.69 7.61
C SER A 197 -17.24 14.40 8.17
N VAL A 198 -17.34 13.33 7.36
CA VAL A 198 -17.91 12.04 7.79
C VAL A 198 -16.97 11.34 8.77
N LEU A 199 -15.66 11.36 8.51
CA LEU A 199 -14.66 10.83 9.44
C LEU A 199 -14.56 11.69 10.70
N ILE A 200 -14.44 13.01 10.55
CA ILE A 200 -14.30 13.94 11.67
C ILE A 200 -15.50 13.84 12.64
N SER A 201 -16.74 13.72 12.11
CA SER A 201 -17.92 13.56 12.95
C SER A 201 -18.00 12.22 13.71
N SER A 202 -17.22 11.24 13.29
CA SER A 202 -17.15 9.90 13.91
C SER A 202 -16.06 9.77 14.98
N LEU A 203 -15.17 10.78 15.09
CA LEU A 203 -14.08 10.78 16.07
C LEU A 203 -14.59 10.94 17.50
N GLY A 204 -13.97 10.22 18.42
CA GLY A 204 -14.15 10.36 19.85
C GLY A 204 -13.36 11.54 20.43
N GLU A 205 -13.09 11.51 21.72
CA GLU A 205 -12.45 12.62 22.43
C GLU A 205 -10.97 12.79 22.04
N ARG A 206 -10.23 11.69 21.90
CA ARG A 206 -8.79 11.74 21.57
C ARG A 206 -8.55 12.13 20.11
N GLY A 207 -9.26 11.51 19.19
CA GLY A 207 -9.14 11.81 17.76
C GLY A 207 -9.47 13.25 17.40
N LYS A 208 -10.33 13.92 18.19
CA LYS A 208 -10.62 15.36 18.02
C LYS A 208 -9.49 16.28 18.44
N THR A 209 -8.49 15.77 19.18
CA THR A 209 -7.34 16.57 19.64
C THR A 209 -6.18 16.58 18.68
N ILE A 210 -6.25 15.80 17.59
CA ILE A 210 -5.20 15.68 16.58
C ILE A 210 -5.68 16.18 15.22
N LYS A 211 -4.74 16.54 14.35
CA LYS A 211 -5.03 16.92 12.96
C LYS A 211 -5.36 15.68 12.14
N ILE A 212 -6.54 15.64 11.53
CA ILE A 212 -6.97 14.56 10.63
C ILE A 212 -6.91 15.05 9.20
N GLU A 213 -6.22 14.31 8.35
CA GLU A 213 -6.13 14.53 6.92
C GLU A 213 -6.66 13.32 6.15
N GLN A 214 -7.32 13.58 5.02
CA GLN A 214 -7.66 12.56 4.03
C GLN A 214 -7.14 13.00 2.67
N ARG A 215 -6.46 12.07 1.97
CA ARG A 215 -5.95 12.31 0.62
C ARG A 215 -6.33 11.14 -0.28
N THR A 216 -6.62 11.43 -1.54
CA THR A 216 -6.72 10.39 -2.58
C THR A 216 -5.32 9.85 -2.85
N LYS A 217 -5.18 8.55 -3.01
CA LYS A 217 -3.90 7.85 -3.19
C LYS A 217 -2.94 8.10 -2.03
N ALA A 218 -3.48 8.13 -0.82
CA ALA A 218 -2.67 8.30 0.39
C ALA A 218 -1.72 7.11 0.63
N GLU A 219 -1.90 5.99 -0.06
CA GLU A 219 -0.97 4.85 -0.07
C GLU A 219 0.45 5.18 -0.57
N SER A 220 0.68 6.36 -1.12
CA SER A 220 2.03 6.89 -1.39
C SER A 220 2.76 7.32 -0.11
N ASP A 221 2.04 7.56 0.98
CA ASP A 221 2.58 7.82 2.31
C ASP A 221 2.95 6.51 3.01
N ILE A 222 4.11 6.47 3.66
CA ILE A 222 4.65 5.23 4.23
C ILE A 222 3.83 4.71 5.42
N ALA A 223 3.25 5.57 6.23
CA ALA A 223 2.39 5.16 7.34
C ALA A 223 1.09 4.54 6.82
N VAL A 224 0.50 5.13 5.78
CA VAL A 224 -0.71 4.61 5.11
C VAL A 224 -0.40 3.31 4.37
N ALA A 225 0.74 3.22 3.66
CA ALA A 225 1.19 1.98 3.03
C ALA A 225 1.40 0.85 4.05
N THR A 226 1.97 1.17 5.22
CA THR A 226 2.14 0.22 6.34
C THR A 226 0.79 -0.27 6.85
N ALA A 227 -0.17 0.64 7.07
CA ALA A 227 -1.54 0.28 7.45
C ALA A 227 -2.23 -0.58 6.38
N SER A 228 -2.07 -0.25 5.10
CA SER A 228 -2.61 -1.00 3.97
C SER A 228 -2.11 -2.45 3.95
N ILE A 229 -0.80 -2.66 4.16
CA ILE A 229 -0.20 -4.00 4.26
C ILE A 229 -0.79 -4.80 5.42
N LEU A 230 -0.92 -4.19 6.61
CA LEU A 230 -1.49 -4.84 7.79
C LEU A 230 -2.97 -5.21 7.57
N ALA A 231 -3.77 -4.31 6.99
CA ALA A 231 -5.16 -4.56 6.68
C ALA A 231 -5.32 -5.71 5.68
N ARG A 232 -4.52 -5.70 4.61
CA ARG A 232 -4.55 -6.74 3.59
C ARG A 232 -4.05 -8.09 4.10
N ASP A 233 -3.00 -8.14 4.91
CA ASP A 233 -2.54 -9.38 5.54
C ASP A 233 -3.65 -10.00 6.40
N ALA A 234 -4.30 -9.21 7.25
CA ALA A 234 -5.40 -9.69 8.08
C ALA A 234 -6.60 -10.19 7.26
N PHE A 235 -6.93 -9.51 6.15
CA PHE A 235 -7.95 -9.95 5.21
C PHE A 235 -7.57 -11.28 4.53
N VAL A 236 -6.35 -11.40 4.03
CA VAL A 236 -5.87 -12.61 3.33
C VAL A 236 -5.84 -13.81 4.27
N ARG A 237 -5.33 -13.65 5.49
CA ARG A 237 -5.32 -14.71 6.52
C ARG A 237 -6.74 -15.19 6.83
N TRP A 238 -7.68 -14.27 6.98
CA TRP A 238 -9.08 -14.63 7.22
C TRP A 238 -9.67 -15.44 6.05
N ILE A 239 -9.41 -15.06 4.80
CA ILE A 239 -9.86 -15.80 3.61
C ILE A 239 -9.25 -17.21 3.56
N GLU A 240 -7.99 -17.37 3.95
CA GLU A 240 -7.32 -18.67 4.01
C GLU A 240 -7.92 -19.56 5.08
N GLU A 241 -8.10 -19.04 6.29
CA GLU A 241 -8.76 -19.75 7.40
C GLU A 241 -10.18 -20.19 7.01
N ALA A 242 -10.94 -19.31 6.37
CA ALA A 242 -12.27 -19.63 5.89
C ALA A 242 -12.23 -20.68 4.75
N THR A 243 -11.25 -20.61 3.84
CA THR A 243 -11.02 -21.61 2.79
C THR A 243 -10.77 -23.00 3.39
N GLU A 244 -9.93 -23.08 4.41
CA GLU A 244 -9.68 -24.34 5.14
C GLU A 244 -10.95 -24.84 5.85
N GLN A 245 -11.66 -23.95 6.52
CA GLN A 245 -12.88 -24.30 7.27
C GLN A 245 -14.01 -24.84 6.36
N PHE A 246 -14.20 -24.25 5.20
CA PHE A 246 -15.25 -24.64 4.25
C PHE A 246 -14.80 -25.73 3.26
N GLY A 247 -13.51 -26.05 3.19
CA GLY A 247 -12.97 -27.10 2.33
C GLY A 247 -12.97 -26.76 0.82
N PHE A 248 -13.15 -25.49 0.46
CA PHE A 248 -13.03 -25.02 -0.92
C PHE A 248 -12.49 -23.56 -0.98
N SER A 249 -11.85 -23.23 -2.09
CA SER A 249 -11.23 -21.91 -2.28
C SER A 249 -12.29 -20.81 -2.31
N ILE A 250 -12.19 -19.85 -1.39
CA ILE A 250 -13.02 -18.66 -1.34
C ILE A 250 -12.40 -17.57 -2.22
N PRO A 251 -13.05 -17.18 -3.34
CA PRO A 251 -12.52 -16.16 -4.22
C PRO A 251 -12.68 -14.75 -3.64
N LYS A 252 -11.71 -13.87 -3.93
CA LYS A 252 -11.74 -12.45 -3.59
C LYS A 252 -12.47 -11.63 -4.66
N GLY A 253 -12.94 -10.45 -4.30
CA GLY A 253 -13.66 -9.53 -5.20
C GLY A 253 -15.16 -9.78 -5.28
N ALA A 254 -15.76 -9.39 -6.42
CA ALA A 254 -17.22 -9.50 -6.68
C ALA A 254 -17.52 -9.97 -8.12
N SER A 255 -16.71 -10.88 -8.66
CA SER A 255 -16.85 -11.42 -10.02
C SER A 255 -17.91 -12.53 -10.11
N SER A 256 -18.19 -13.04 -11.34
CA SER A 256 -19.04 -14.20 -11.56
C SER A 256 -18.58 -15.45 -10.77
N LYS A 257 -17.26 -15.66 -10.65
CA LYS A 257 -16.68 -16.75 -9.84
C LYS A 257 -17.06 -16.65 -8.37
N VAL A 258 -17.16 -15.43 -7.85
CA VAL A 258 -17.60 -15.17 -6.47
C VAL A 258 -19.06 -15.53 -6.29
N LYS A 259 -19.91 -15.19 -7.28
CA LYS A 259 -21.33 -15.59 -7.28
C LYS A 259 -21.50 -17.11 -7.29
N GLU A 260 -20.79 -17.81 -8.18
CA GLU A 260 -20.78 -19.28 -8.25
C GLU A 260 -20.32 -19.92 -6.93
N ALA A 261 -19.31 -19.36 -6.28
CA ALA A 261 -18.86 -19.82 -4.97
C ALA A 261 -19.91 -19.57 -3.87
N GLY A 262 -20.64 -18.44 -3.94
CA GLY A 262 -21.74 -18.15 -3.04
C GLY A 262 -22.90 -19.13 -3.16
N GLU A 263 -23.25 -19.53 -4.39
CA GLU A 263 -24.29 -20.54 -4.66
C GLU A 263 -23.93 -21.94 -4.11
N LYS A 264 -22.65 -22.25 -3.96
CA LYS A 264 -22.18 -23.51 -3.35
C LYS A 264 -22.24 -23.53 -1.82
N LEU A 265 -22.33 -22.35 -1.19
CA LEU A 265 -22.36 -22.20 0.27
C LEU A 265 -23.79 -22.23 0.84
N VAL A 266 -24.81 -22.10 -0.02
CA VAL A 266 -26.23 -22.13 0.32
C VAL A 266 -26.78 -23.52 0.07
#